data_838862d9709213089312e73e97cf73b8
#
_entry.id   838862d9709213089312e73e97cf73b8
#
_cell.length_a   1.000
_cell.length_b   1.000
_cell.length_c   1.000
_cell.angle_alpha   90.00
_cell.angle_beta   90.00
_cell.angle_gamma   90.00
#
_symmetry.space_group_name_H-M   'P 1'
#
loop_
_entity.id
_entity.type
_entity.pdbx_description
1 polymer ?
#
loop_
_entity_poly.entity_id
_entity_poly.type
_entity_poly.pdbx_seq_one_letter_code
_entity_poly.pdbx_strand_id
1 'polypeptide(L)'
;MNLLWPHAVAVGIESIDYNKEYKTLDVSAIIIVERPSQKKILIGKNGEKMKKIGTEARLDINNKFDIKTHLSLWVKVKKDWRN
;
A
#
# COMPACT_ATOMS: atom_id res chain seq x y z
N MET A 1 -13.19 -6.11 7.77
CA MET A 1 -11.84 -5.66 8.16
C MET A 1 -10.78 -6.51 7.48
N ASN A 2 -9.78 -5.87 6.95
CA ASN A 2 -8.70 -6.57 6.26
C ASN A 2 -7.67 -7.09 7.28
N LEU A 3 -7.48 -8.42 7.33
CA LEU A 3 -6.55 -9.04 8.27
C LEU A 3 -5.08 -8.77 7.95
N LEU A 4 -4.77 -8.33 6.72
CA LEU A 4 -3.41 -7.97 6.33
C LEU A 4 -2.94 -6.65 6.94
N TRP A 5 -3.87 -5.85 7.45
CA TRP A 5 -3.60 -4.49 7.93
C TRP A 5 -4.17 -4.25 9.32
N PRO A 6 -3.84 -5.08 10.32
CA PRO A 6 -4.50 -5.00 11.62
C PRO A 6 -4.21 -3.71 12.38
N HIS A 7 -3.15 -3.01 12.04
CA HIS A 7 -2.75 -1.77 12.72
C HIS A 7 -3.00 -0.51 11.90
N ALA A 8 -3.54 -0.68 10.68
CA ALA A 8 -3.82 0.46 9.83
C ALA A 8 -5.10 1.16 10.26
N VAL A 9 -5.07 2.49 10.31
CA VAL A 9 -6.25 3.31 10.58
C VAL A 9 -7.00 3.57 9.29
N ALA A 10 -6.26 3.79 8.21
CA ALA A 10 -6.85 4.06 6.92
C ALA A 10 -5.89 3.65 5.81
N VAL A 11 -6.44 3.32 4.66
CA VAL A 11 -5.67 3.06 3.45
C VAL A 11 -6.30 3.88 2.34
N GLY A 12 -5.48 4.62 1.62
CA GLY A 12 -5.95 5.46 0.53
C GLY A 12 -5.09 5.33 -0.70
N ILE A 13 -5.66 5.69 -1.83
CA ILE A 13 -4.95 5.76 -3.09
C ILE A 13 -4.58 7.22 -3.33
N GLU A 14 -3.29 7.51 -3.44
CA GLU A 14 -2.84 8.87 -3.71
C GLU A 14 -2.89 9.22 -5.19
N SER A 15 -2.51 8.26 -6.04
CA SER A 15 -2.53 8.50 -7.48
C SER A 15 -2.64 7.18 -8.23
N ILE A 16 -3.26 7.28 -9.40
CA ILE A 16 -3.33 6.19 -10.36
C ILE A 16 -3.04 6.80 -11.73
N ASP A 17 -1.97 6.34 -12.36
CA ASP A 17 -1.56 6.83 -13.66
C ASP A 17 -1.44 5.68 -14.65
N TYR A 18 -2.13 5.80 -15.76
CA TYR A 18 -2.03 4.81 -16.82
C TYR A 18 -1.04 5.28 -17.88
N ASN A 19 -0.03 4.47 -18.15
CA ASN A 19 0.94 4.76 -19.19
C ASN A 19 0.53 4.02 -20.47
N LYS A 20 0.05 4.78 -21.45
CA LYS A 20 -0.43 4.22 -22.72
C LYS A 20 0.68 3.59 -23.54
N GLU A 21 1.86 4.15 -23.45
CA GLU A 21 3.01 3.69 -24.24
C GLU A 21 3.46 2.29 -23.83
N TYR A 22 3.57 2.06 -22.53
CA TYR A 22 4.01 0.77 -22.00
C TYR A 22 2.86 -0.11 -21.53
N LYS A 23 1.64 0.38 -21.59
CA LYS A 23 0.45 -0.33 -21.11
C LYS A 23 0.62 -0.80 -19.67
N THR A 24 1.06 0.13 -18.82
CA THR A 24 1.27 -0.13 -17.40
C THR A 24 0.42 0.80 -16.55
N LEU A 25 0.11 0.35 -15.35
CA LEU A 25 -0.63 1.13 -14.38
C LEU A 25 0.29 1.45 -13.20
N ASP A 26 0.49 2.73 -12.94
CA ASP A 26 1.28 3.18 -11.80
C ASP A 26 0.35 3.62 -10.69
N VAL A 27 0.39 2.91 -9.57
CA VAL A 27 -0.47 3.18 -8.42
C VAL A 27 0.38 3.54 -7.22
N SER A 28 0.03 4.64 -6.58
CA SER A 28 0.64 5.04 -5.30
C SER A 28 -0.42 4.98 -4.21
N ALA A 29 -0.15 4.19 -3.19
CA ALA A 29 -1.07 4.03 -2.08
C ALA A 29 -0.39 4.42 -0.77
N ILE A 30 -1.18 4.90 0.17
CA ILE A 30 -0.69 5.31 1.47
C ILE A 30 -1.46 4.56 2.55
N ILE A 31 -0.72 4.09 3.54
CA ILE A 31 -1.28 3.44 4.72
C ILE A 31 -1.04 4.38 5.90
N ILE A 32 -2.11 4.71 6.61
CA ILE A 32 -2.02 5.62 7.74
C ILE A 32 -2.13 4.84 9.03
N VAL A 33 -1.18 5.08 9.92
CA VAL A 33 -1.17 4.50 11.27
C VAL A 33 -1.08 5.63 12.29
N GLU A 34 -1.50 5.37 13.52
CA GLU A 34 -1.51 6.41 14.55
C GLU A 34 -0.18 6.55 15.28
N ARG A 35 0.60 5.47 15.37
CA ARG A 35 1.80 5.44 16.18
C ARG A 35 3.02 4.93 15.41
N PRO A 36 4.22 5.45 15.73
CA PRO A 36 5.45 4.95 15.10
C PRO A 36 5.69 3.46 15.31
N SER A 37 5.27 2.90 16.46
CA SER A 37 5.40 1.47 16.72
C SER A 37 4.59 0.64 15.74
N GLN A 38 3.41 1.13 15.35
CA GLN A 38 2.57 0.48 14.37
C GLN A 38 3.22 0.49 12.99
N LYS A 39 3.88 1.59 12.65
CA LYS A 39 4.62 1.70 11.40
C LYS A 39 5.71 0.65 11.33
N LYS A 40 6.48 0.47 12.41
CA LYS A 40 7.53 -0.54 12.47
C LYS A 40 7.00 -1.95 12.28
N ILE A 41 5.88 -2.26 12.92
CA ILE A 41 5.24 -3.58 12.81
C ILE A 41 4.80 -3.82 11.37
N LEU A 42 4.21 -2.82 10.75
CA LEU A 42 3.69 -2.93 9.40
C LEU A 42 4.79 -3.10 8.36
N ILE A 43 5.88 -2.37 8.51
CA ILE A 43 7.02 -2.45 7.58
C ILE A 43 7.76 -3.78 7.77
N GLY A 44 7.90 -4.20 9.03
CA GLY A 44 8.62 -5.41 9.36
C GLY A 44 10.12 -5.27 9.29
N LYS A 45 10.81 -6.35 9.57
CA LYS A 45 12.27 -6.38 9.55
C LYS A 45 12.77 -6.19 8.12
N ASN A 46 13.62 -5.20 7.90
CA ASN A 46 14.20 -4.89 6.58
C ASN A 46 13.14 -4.63 5.51
N GLY A 47 11.94 -4.20 5.91
CA GLY A 47 10.88 -3.92 4.97
C GLY A 47 10.21 -5.13 4.36
N GLU A 48 10.46 -6.33 4.88
CA GLU A 48 9.94 -7.58 4.31
C GLU A 48 8.42 -7.66 4.30
N LYS A 49 7.76 -7.21 5.37
CA LYS A 49 6.30 -7.23 5.43
C LYS A 49 5.67 -6.32 4.39
N MET A 50 6.18 -5.10 4.27
CA MET A 50 5.70 -4.15 3.26
C MET A 50 5.91 -4.69 1.86
N LYS A 51 7.05 -5.29 1.61
CA LYS A 51 7.36 -5.88 0.32
C LYS A 51 6.38 -6.99 -0.03
N LYS A 52 6.07 -7.85 0.94
CA LYS A 52 5.12 -8.94 0.74
C LYS A 52 3.72 -8.41 0.46
N ILE A 53 3.27 -7.44 1.25
CA ILE A 53 1.95 -6.82 1.07
C ILE A 53 1.85 -6.17 -0.31
N GLY A 54 2.88 -5.43 -0.69
CA GLY A 54 2.92 -4.77 -1.99
C GLY A 54 2.88 -5.76 -3.15
N THR A 55 3.63 -6.84 -3.03
CA THR A 55 3.65 -7.88 -4.07
C THR A 55 2.29 -8.54 -4.21
N GLU A 56 1.65 -8.92 -3.10
CA GLU A 56 0.33 -9.54 -3.15
C GLU A 56 -0.73 -8.61 -3.74
N ALA A 57 -0.71 -7.34 -3.33
CA ALA A 57 -1.64 -6.36 -3.85
C ALA A 57 -1.44 -6.12 -5.34
N ARG A 58 -0.19 -6.00 -5.77
CA ARG A 58 0.15 -5.79 -7.17
C ARG A 58 -0.32 -6.94 -8.05
N LEU A 59 -0.09 -8.16 -7.59
CA LEU A 59 -0.51 -9.36 -8.34
C LEU A 59 -2.03 -9.45 -8.42
N ASP A 60 -2.71 -9.07 -7.37
CA ASP A 60 -4.18 -9.05 -7.36
C ASP A 60 -4.73 -8.07 -8.39
N ILE A 61 -4.14 -6.88 -8.47
CA ILE A 61 -4.54 -5.88 -9.45
C ILE A 61 -4.24 -6.36 -10.86
N ASN A 62 -3.06 -6.94 -11.09
CA ASN A 62 -2.70 -7.50 -12.38
C ASN A 62 -3.72 -8.52 -12.87
N ASN A 63 -4.13 -9.40 -11.96
CA ASN A 63 -5.09 -10.46 -12.30
C ASN A 63 -6.49 -9.91 -12.60
N LYS A 64 -6.93 -8.91 -11.83
CA LYS A 64 -8.26 -8.35 -12.01
C LYS A 64 -8.42 -7.53 -13.28
N PHE A 65 -7.38 -6.78 -13.64
CA PHE A 65 -7.46 -5.85 -14.76
C PHE A 65 -6.63 -6.26 -15.97
N ASP A 66 -5.96 -7.39 -15.87
CA ASP A 66 -5.10 -7.92 -16.93
C ASP A 66 -4.13 -6.86 -17.44
N ILE A 67 -3.49 -6.17 -16.51
CA ILE A 67 -2.56 -5.09 -16.80
C ILE A 67 -1.36 -5.17 -15.87
N LYS A 68 -0.18 -4.83 -16.39
CA LYS A 68 1.03 -4.78 -15.58
C LYS A 68 0.95 -3.56 -14.65
N THR A 69 1.04 -3.81 -13.36
CA THR A 69 0.90 -2.76 -12.35
C THR A 69 2.19 -2.54 -11.59
N HIS A 70 2.56 -1.27 -11.42
CA HIS A 70 3.62 -0.84 -10.53
C HIS A 70 2.96 -0.22 -9.31
N LEU A 71 3.16 -0.82 -8.15
CA LEU A 71 2.54 -0.36 -6.91
C LEU A 71 3.59 0.18 -5.96
N SER A 72 3.40 1.42 -5.55
CA SER A 72 4.23 2.06 -4.53
C SER A 72 3.40 2.20 -3.26
N LEU A 73 3.96 1.73 -2.14
CA LEU A 73 3.28 1.81 -0.85
C LEU A 73 4.08 2.69 0.10
N TRP A 74 3.37 3.54 0.81
CA TRP A 74 3.95 4.44 1.81
C TRP A 74 3.21 4.25 3.13
N VAL A 75 3.94 4.31 4.23
CA VAL A 75 3.33 4.29 5.55
C VAL A 75 3.56 5.65 6.19
N LYS A 76 2.48 6.27 6.62
CA LYS A 76 2.54 7.59 7.27
C LYS A 76 1.98 7.49 8.68
N VAL A 77 2.70 8.06 9.63
CA VAL A 77 2.23 8.16 11.00
C VAL A 77 1.45 9.47 11.14
N LYS A 78 0.22 9.37 11.57
CA LYS A 78 -0.63 10.55 11.75
C LYS A 78 -1.34 10.42 13.09
N LYS A 79 -0.88 11.18 14.07
CA LYS A 79 -1.48 11.20 15.39
C LYS A 79 -2.86 11.84 15.32
N ASP A 80 -3.74 11.34 16.16
CA ASP A 80 -5.10 11.90 16.28
C ASP A 80 -5.84 11.94 14.96
N TRP A 81 -5.64 10.93 14.17
CA TRP A 81 -6.25 10.79 12.84
C TRP A 81 -7.77 10.98 12.87
N ARG A 82 -8.41 10.57 13.96
CA ARG A 82 -9.87 10.58 14.07
C ARG A 82 -10.48 11.92 14.43
N ASN A 83 -9.70 12.90 14.73
CA ASN A 83 -10.19 14.22 15.12
C ASN A 83 -10.59 15.06 13.91
#